data_6c6f76d9ea11c925f5f19006e5a51ddb
#
_entry.id   6c6f76d9ea11c925f5f19006e5a51ddb
#
_cell.length_a   1.000
_cell.length_b   1.000
_cell.length_c   1.000
_cell.angle_alpha   90.00
_cell.angle_beta   90.00
_cell.angle_gamma   90.00
#
_symmetry.space_group_name_H-M   'P 1'
#
loop_
_entity.id
_entity.type
_entity.pdbx_description
1 polymer ?
#
loop_
_entity_poly.entity_id
_entity_poly.type
_entity_poly.pdbx_seq_one_letter_code
_entity_poly.pdbx_strand_id
1 'polypeptide(L)'
;IIRPLIGCTREEIEAYCAKRQIPYVIDSTNLSHDYVRNRVRLEIVPVLRGINPNVQEAARRCMDTLSADDVLLERLASQSLQKLKKENGYQAAELLAQDKALRTRVIAQILRDEGCAQPAYCHIASVEQLLAQGKGCVQVGGGVTARVRRGVLEFPQEDAVAQTPPLAVQPLEWPEAQVFAWAGGRLAFSFVYKKDFVKI
;
A
#
# COMPACT_ATOMS: atom_id res chain seq x y z
N ILE A 1 -19.36 -5.39 3.54
CA ILE A 1 -19.84 -5.13 4.93
C ILE A 1 -20.70 -3.89 4.89
N ILE A 2 -21.97 -3.98 5.32
CA ILE A 2 -22.91 -2.87 5.37
C ILE A 2 -22.94 -2.35 6.81
N ARG A 3 -22.82 -1.05 6.99
CA ARG A 3 -22.87 -0.37 8.30
C ARG A 3 -23.95 0.73 8.27
N PRO A 4 -25.24 0.39 8.44
CA PRO A 4 -26.35 1.32 8.23
C PRO A 4 -26.37 2.47 9.25
N LEU A 5 -25.78 2.30 10.43
CA LEU A 5 -25.77 3.32 11.51
C LEU A 5 -24.49 4.18 11.53
N ILE A 6 -23.66 4.14 10.46
CA ILE A 6 -22.38 4.88 10.47
C ILE A 6 -22.57 6.41 10.53
N GLY A 7 -23.73 6.91 10.10
CA GLY A 7 -24.08 8.32 10.16
C GLY A 7 -24.71 8.77 11.47
N CYS A 8 -24.98 7.85 12.42
CA CYS A 8 -25.62 8.15 13.70
C CYS A 8 -24.57 8.25 14.80
N THR A 9 -24.74 9.18 15.71
CA THR A 9 -23.93 9.26 16.93
C THR A 9 -24.35 8.16 17.92
N ARG A 10 -23.46 7.85 18.86
CA ARG A 10 -23.78 6.87 19.91
C ARG A 10 -24.94 7.36 20.78
N GLU A 11 -24.93 8.61 21.12
CA GLU A 11 -25.96 9.27 21.92
C GLU A 11 -27.35 9.16 21.25
N GLU A 12 -27.43 9.37 19.93
CA GLU A 12 -28.66 9.20 19.15
C GLU A 12 -29.17 7.76 19.17
N ILE A 13 -28.25 6.80 19.04
CA ILE A 13 -28.60 5.36 19.07
C ILE A 13 -29.09 4.97 20.45
N GLU A 14 -28.42 5.39 21.52
CA GLU A 14 -28.80 5.11 22.90
C GLU A 14 -30.17 5.76 23.26
N ALA A 15 -30.37 6.99 22.82
CA ALA A 15 -31.65 7.68 22.99
C ALA A 15 -32.79 6.97 22.23
N TYR A 16 -32.54 6.49 21.02
CA TYR A 16 -33.51 5.72 20.27
C TYR A 16 -33.85 4.40 20.96
N CYS A 17 -32.84 3.65 21.43
CA CYS A 17 -33.05 2.41 22.17
C CYS A 17 -33.88 2.64 23.46
N ALA A 18 -33.56 3.69 24.22
CA ALA A 18 -34.29 4.04 25.42
C ALA A 18 -35.75 4.37 25.10
N LYS A 19 -36.00 5.21 24.08
CA LYS A 19 -37.37 5.59 23.64
C LYS A 19 -38.18 4.38 23.18
N ARG A 20 -37.56 3.40 22.56
CA ARG A 20 -38.21 2.21 22.03
C ARG A 20 -38.14 1.00 22.96
N GLN A 21 -37.57 1.17 24.16
CA GLN A 21 -37.35 0.08 25.14
C GLN A 21 -36.64 -1.14 24.54
N ILE A 22 -35.68 -0.91 23.62
CA ILE A 22 -34.89 -1.96 23.01
C ILE A 22 -33.75 -2.32 23.97
N PRO A 23 -33.69 -3.58 24.46
CA PRO A 23 -32.59 -4.01 25.32
C PRO A 23 -31.29 -4.09 24.46
N TYR A 24 -30.20 -3.59 25.01
CA TYR A 24 -28.87 -3.74 24.41
C TYR A 24 -27.83 -4.03 25.48
N VAL A 25 -26.75 -4.70 25.05
CA VAL A 25 -25.63 -5.06 25.92
C VAL A 25 -24.45 -4.14 25.61
N ILE A 26 -23.84 -3.60 26.65
CA ILE A 26 -22.58 -2.86 26.51
C ILE A 26 -21.45 -3.88 26.61
N ASP A 27 -20.73 -4.05 25.49
CA ASP A 27 -19.55 -4.86 25.46
C ASP A 27 -18.43 -4.21 26.30
N SER A 28 -17.95 -4.91 27.31
CA SER A 28 -16.90 -4.43 28.23
C SER A 28 -15.57 -4.12 27.49
N THR A 29 -15.32 -4.78 26.37
CA THR A 29 -14.13 -4.49 25.53
C THR A 29 -14.12 -3.09 24.94
N ASN A 30 -15.28 -2.43 24.85
CA ASN A 30 -15.39 -1.02 24.43
C ASN A 30 -14.77 -0.03 25.42
N LEU A 31 -14.56 -0.44 26.66
CA LEU A 31 -13.92 0.36 27.70
C LEU A 31 -12.41 0.06 27.85
N SER A 32 -11.92 -0.98 27.16
CA SER A 32 -10.50 -1.30 27.20
C SER A 32 -9.67 -0.33 26.39
N HIS A 33 -8.54 0.10 26.94
CA HIS A 33 -7.55 0.95 26.30
C HIS A 33 -6.58 0.16 25.37
N ASP A 34 -6.74 -1.15 25.23
CA ASP A 34 -5.84 -2.00 24.45
C ASP A 34 -5.94 -1.73 22.95
N TYR A 35 -7.08 -1.22 22.48
CA TYR A 35 -7.30 -0.91 21.08
C TYR A 35 -7.13 0.60 20.79
N VAL A 36 -6.31 0.92 19.79
CA VAL A 36 -6.06 2.31 19.35
C VAL A 36 -7.37 3.10 19.13
N ARG A 37 -8.39 2.47 18.51
CA ARG A 37 -9.70 3.11 18.29
C ARG A 37 -10.39 3.51 19.58
N ASN A 38 -10.26 2.70 20.62
CA ASN A 38 -10.87 3.00 21.93
C ASN A 38 -10.10 4.12 22.63
N ARG A 39 -8.76 4.11 22.57
CA ARG A 39 -7.94 5.21 23.09
C ARG A 39 -8.29 6.54 22.41
N VAL A 40 -8.43 6.56 21.08
CA VAL A 40 -8.87 7.76 20.36
C VAL A 40 -10.22 8.23 20.88
N ARG A 41 -11.19 7.33 21.03
CA ARG A 41 -12.56 7.67 21.49
C ARG A 41 -12.59 8.15 22.94
N LEU A 42 -11.84 7.50 23.83
CA LEU A 42 -11.92 7.74 25.27
C LEU A 42 -10.99 8.86 25.73
N GLU A 43 -9.85 9.06 25.08
CA GLU A 43 -8.82 10.02 25.49
C GLU A 43 -8.76 11.25 24.58
N ILE A 44 -8.70 11.05 23.26
CA ILE A 44 -8.43 12.13 22.30
C ILE A 44 -9.69 12.92 21.95
N VAL A 45 -10.77 12.23 21.62
CA VAL A 45 -12.04 12.90 21.23
C VAL A 45 -12.57 13.83 22.31
N PRO A 46 -12.55 13.48 23.62
CA PRO A 46 -12.96 14.41 24.67
C PRO A 46 -12.11 15.68 24.74
N VAL A 47 -10.80 15.56 24.57
CA VAL A 47 -9.88 16.71 24.53
C VAL A 47 -10.21 17.62 23.34
N LEU A 48 -10.41 17.04 22.17
CA LEU A 48 -10.80 17.80 20.97
C LEU A 48 -12.16 18.48 21.13
N ARG A 49 -13.14 17.83 21.78
CA ARG A 49 -14.44 18.44 22.09
C ARG A 49 -14.30 19.61 23.08
N GLY A 50 -13.35 19.55 24.01
CA GLY A 50 -13.04 20.65 24.91
C GLY A 50 -12.51 21.90 24.19
N ILE A 51 -11.79 21.70 23.07
CA ILE A 51 -11.29 22.79 22.22
C ILE A 51 -12.38 23.29 21.25
N ASN A 52 -13.08 22.36 20.61
CA ASN A 52 -14.17 22.63 19.67
C ASN A 52 -15.33 21.65 19.90
N PRO A 53 -16.42 22.08 20.53
CA PRO A 53 -17.59 21.24 20.78
C PRO A 53 -18.15 20.58 19.51
N ASN A 54 -18.00 21.23 18.35
CA ASN A 54 -18.51 20.77 17.07
C ASN A 54 -17.46 20.00 16.24
N VAL A 55 -16.35 19.53 16.83
CA VAL A 55 -15.25 18.89 16.11
C VAL A 55 -15.69 17.68 15.29
N GLN A 56 -16.61 16.88 15.81
CA GLN A 56 -17.08 15.68 15.10
C GLN A 56 -17.90 16.04 13.86
N GLU A 57 -18.76 17.05 13.96
CA GLU A 57 -19.53 17.54 12.83
C GLU A 57 -18.64 18.23 11.78
N ALA A 58 -17.63 18.98 12.23
CA ALA A 58 -16.63 19.57 11.34
C ALA A 58 -15.81 18.48 10.60
N ALA A 59 -15.40 17.43 11.32
CA ALA A 59 -14.70 16.28 10.72
C ALA A 59 -15.60 15.54 9.72
N ARG A 60 -16.88 15.32 10.06
CA ARG A 60 -17.85 14.70 9.15
C ARG A 60 -18.00 15.48 7.86
N ARG A 61 -18.22 16.81 7.94
CA ARG A 61 -18.32 17.67 6.75
C ARG A 61 -17.05 17.63 5.89
N CYS A 62 -15.88 17.63 6.54
CA CYS A 62 -14.61 17.52 5.84
C CYS A 62 -14.51 16.17 5.09
N MET A 63 -14.87 15.07 5.74
CA MET A 63 -14.89 13.74 5.11
C MET A 63 -15.88 13.65 3.96
N ASP A 64 -17.08 14.23 4.10
CA ASP A 64 -18.09 14.25 3.04
C ASP A 64 -17.58 15.01 1.81
N THR A 65 -16.93 16.17 2.02
CA THR A 65 -16.33 16.95 0.93
C THR A 65 -15.21 16.19 0.24
N LEU A 66 -14.26 15.63 1.03
CA LEU A 66 -13.15 14.85 0.47
C LEU A 66 -13.64 13.60 -0.27
N SER A 67 -14.71 12.96 0.22
CA SER A 67 -15.28 11.80 -0.45
C SER A 67 -15.90 12.17 -1.81
N ALA A 68 -16.55 13.32 -1.91
CA ALA A 68 -17.09 13.82 -3.17
C ALA A 68 -15.96 14.12 -4.19
N ASP A 69 -14.89 14.78 -3.72
CA ASP A 69 -13.70 15.06 -4.54
C ASP A 69 -13.04 13.76 -4.99
N ASP A 70 -12.93 12.76 -4.11
CA ASP A 70 -12.32 11.47 -4.41
C ASP A 70 -13.10 10.72 -5.49
N VAL A 71 -14.43 10.69 -5.39
CA VAL A 71 -15.30 10.06 -6.43
C VAL A 71 -15.09 10.73 -7.78
N LEU A 72 -15.01 12.06 -7.83
CA LEU A 72 -14.75 12.79 -9.07
C LEU A 72 -13.38 12.43 -9.65
N LEU A 73 -12.35 12.48 -8.82
CA LEU A 73 -10.96 12.22 -9.24
C LEU A 73 -10.75 10.77 -9.67
N GLU A 74 -11.38 9.78 -9.00
CA GLU A 74 -11.34 8.38 -9.41
C GLU A 74 -12.01 8.17 -10.78
N ARG A 75 -13.13 8.85 -11.04
CA ARG A 75 -13.79 8.81 -12.36
C ARG A 75 -12.90 9.40 -13.44
N LEU A 76 -12.26 10.56 -13.20
CA LEU A 76 -11.34 11.18 -14.13
C LEU A 76 -10.10 10.32 -14.36
N ALA A 77 -9.58 9.66 -13.32
CA ALA A 77 -8.47 8.74 -13.42
C ALA A 77 -8.82 7.54 -14.30
N SER A 78 -10.01 6.95 -14.13
CA SER A 78 -10.46 5.83 -14.97
C SER A 78 -10.62 6.23 -16.44
N GLN A 79 -11.15 7.43 -16.71
CA GLN A 79 -11.24 7.96 -18.09
C GLN A 79 -9.86 8.20 -18.70
N SER A 80 -8.93 8.72 -17.91
CA SER A 80 -7.56 8.95 -18.35
C SER A 80 -6.84 7.63 -18.61
N LEU A 81 -6.99 6.64 -17.73
CA LEU A 81 -6.42 5.32 -17.88
C LEU A 81 -6.82 4.66 -19.22
N GLN A 82 -8.09 4.75 -19.59
CA GLN A 82 -8.56 4.23 -20.86
C GLN A 82 -7.88 4.87 -22.08
N LYS A 83 -7.61 6.18 -22.03
CA LYS A 83 -6.93 6.92 -23.10
C LYS A 83 -5.44 6.57 -23.19
N LEU A 84 -4.79 6.36 -22.06
CA LEU A 84 -3.36 6.07 -21.96
C LEU A 84 -3.02 4.64 -22.34
N LYS A 85 -3.97 3.73 -22.31
CA LYS A 85 -3.78 2.30 -22.56
C LYS A 85 -3.39 2.06 -24.03
N LYS A 86 -2.33 1.28 -24.25
CA LYS A 86 -1.86 0.77 -25.53
C LYS A 86 -1.84 -0.76 -25.48
N GLU A 87 -1.59 -1.39 -26.63
CA GLU A 87 -1.51 -2.87 -26.73
C GLU A 87 -0.55 -3.49 -25.70
N ASN A 88 0.61 -2.83 -25.47
CA ASN A 88 1.69 -3.36 -24.64
C ASN A 88 1.97 -2.54 -23.36
N GLY A 89 0.98 -1.79 -22.86
CA GLY A 89 1.16 -0.99 -21.64
C GLY A 89 0.52 0.40 -21.70
N TYR A 90 1.18 1.40 -21.13
CA TYR A 90 0.63 2.75 -20.96
C TYR A 90 1.61 3.82 -21.45
N GLN A 91 1.10 4.88 -22.00
CA GLN A 91 1.89 5.97 -22.60
C GLN A 91 2.57 6.80 -21.50
N ALA A 92 3.90 6.62 -21.33
CA ALA A 92 4.65 7.17 -20.19
C ALA A 92 4.69 8.71 -20.18
N ALA A 93 4.89 9.34 -21.34
CA ALA A 93 4.98 10.79 -21.43
C ALA A 93 3.64 11.49 -21.12
N GLU A 94 2.54 10.97 -21.65
CA GLU A 94 1.20 11.50 -21.38
C GLU A 94 0.78 11.27 -19.93
N LEU A 95 1.16 10.13 -19.34
CA LEU A 95 0.92 9.86 -17.92
C LEU A 95 1.70 10.84 -17.04
N LEU A 96 2.97 11.09 -17.35
CA LEU A 96 3.82 12.02 -16.60
C LEU A 96 3.33 13.47 -16.73
N ALA A 97 2.76 13.86 -17.85
CA ALA A 97 2.26 15.20 -18.12
C ALA A 97 0.96 15.55 -17.36
N GLN A 98 0.29 14.57 -16.78
CA GLN A 98 -0.94 14.82 -16.01
C GLN A 98 -0.66 15.54 -14.69
N ASP A 99 -1.68 16.25 -14.20
CA ASP A 99 -1.66 16.80 -12.85
C ASP A 99 -1.38 15.73 -11.81
N LYS A 100 -0.61 16.07 -10.78
CA LYS A 100 -0.17 15.13 -9.75
C LYS A 100 -1.33 14.35 -9.12
N ALA A 101 -2.44 15.04 -8.82
CA ALA A 101 -3.61 14.41 -8.19
C ALA A 101 -4.24 13.33 -9.07
N LEU A 102 -4.22 13.52 -10.40
CA LEU A 102 -4.74 12.57 -11.36
C LEU A 102 -3.73 11.45 -11.62
N ARG A 103 -2.49 11.82 -11.88
CA ARG A 103 -1.38 10.89 -12.16
C ARG A 103 -1.21 9.84 -11.06
N THR A 104 -1.19 10.25 -9.79
CA THR A 104 -1.04 9.31 -8.66
C THR A 104 -2.19 8.31 -8.59
N ARG A 105 -3.43 8.73 -8.89
CA ARG A 105 -4.59 7.83 -8.94
C ARG A 105 -4.53 6.88 -10.13
N VAL A 106 -4.17 7.37 -11.30
CA VAL A 106 -4.00 6.54 -12.50
C VAL A 106 -2.93 5.47 -12.25
N ILE A 107 -1.78 5.84 -11.68
CA ILE A 107 -0.73 4.87 -11.33
C ILE A 107 -1.27 3.85 -10.32
N ALA A 108 -2.01 4.28 -9.29
CA ALA A 108 -2.59 3.37 -8.32
C ALA A 108 -3.61 2.39 -8.95
N GLN A 109 -4.42 2.85 -9.93
CA GLN A 109 -5.33 1.98 -10.67
C GLN A 109 -4.55 0.99 -11.54
N ILE A 110 -3.56 1.44 -12.29
CA ILE A 110 -2.67 0.58 -13.07
C ILE A 110 -2.07 -0.52 -12.18
N LEU A 111 -1.48 -0.14 -11.06
CA LEU A 111 -0.84 -1.10 -10.15
C LEU A 111 -1.83 -2.14 -9.60
N ARG A 112 -3.08 -1.74 -9.32
CA ARG A 112 -4.14 -2.69 -8.90
C ARG A 112 -4.49 -3.67 -10.02
N ASP A 113 -4.64 -3.17 -11.24
CA ASP A 113 -4.97 -3.99 -12.41
C ASP A 113 -3.85 -5.00 -12.73
N GLU A 114 -2.59 -4.62 -12.48
CA GLU A 114 -1.40 -5.45 -12.69
C GLU A 114 -1.06 -6.40 -11.52
N GLY A 115 -1.92 -6.45 -10.48
CA GLY A 115 -1.81 -7.44 -9.39
C GLY A 115 -1.28 -6.90 -8.04
N CYS A 116 -0.93 -5.63 -7.93
CA CYS A 116 -0.63 -5.00 -6.64
C CYS A 116 -1.94 -4.60 -5.95
N ALA A 117 -2.54 -5.50 -5.18
CA ALA A 117 -3.87 -5.31 -4.59
C ALA A 117 -4.01 -4.03 -3.73
N GLN A 118 -2.94 -3.61 -3.05
CA GLN A 118 -2.91 -2.42 -2.20
C GLN A 118 -1.66 -1.58 -2.49
N PRO A 119 -1.67 -0.73 -3.54
CA PRO A 119 -0.55 0.13 -3.83
C PRO A 119 -0.30 1.13 -2.70
N ALA A 120 0.85 1.02 -2.04
CA ALA A 120 1.28 2.00 -1.04
C ALA A 120 1.84 3.26 -1.73
N TYR A 121 1.93 4.36 -0.99
CA TYR A 121 2.50 5.61 -1.50
C TYR A 121 3.91 5.43 -2.08
N CYS A 122 4.76 4.61 -1.43
CA CYS A 122 6.11 4.32 -1.93
C CYS A 122 6.11 3.64 -3.30
N HIS A 123 5.15 2.75 -3.57
CA HIS A 123 5.03 2.08 -4.88
C HIS A 123 4.67 3.09 -5.98
N ILE A 124 3.72 3.98 -5.70
CA ILE A 124 3.32 5.04 -6.63
C ILE A 124 4.50 5.98 -6.90
N ALA A 125 5.19 6.44 -5.84
CA ALA A 125 6.35 7.31 -5.96
C ALA A 125 7.49 6.67 -6.76
N SER A 126 7.73 5.37 -6.60
CA SER A 126 8.75 4.64 -7.38
C SER A 126 8.41 4.60 -8.87
N VAL A 127 7.13 4.41 -9.22
CA VAL A 127 6.69 4.47 -10.62
C VAL A 127 6.78 5.90 -11.17
N GLU A 128 6.42 6.93 -10.40
CA GLU A 128 6.59 8.32 -10.81
C GLU A 128 8.06 8.65 -11.10
N GLN A 129 8.97 8.20 -10.25
CA GLN A 129 10.41 8.38 -10.46
C GLN A 129 10.88 7.64 -11.72
N LEU A 130 10.43 6.41 -11.94
CA LEU A 130 10.73 5.64 -13.13
C LEU A 130 10.24 6.33 -14.41
N LEU A 131 9.03 6.89 -14.40
CA LEU A 131 8.48 7.67 -15.51
C LEU A 131 9.34 8.91 -15.79
N ALA A 132 9.79 9.62 -14.75
CA ALA A 132 10.65 10.80 -14.91
C ALA A 132 12.03 10.45 -15.47
N GLN A 133 12.56 9.26 -15.17
CA GLN A 133 13.82 8.76 -15.73
C GLN A 133 13.67 8.34 -17.21
N GLY A 134 12.47 8.04 -17.65
CA GLY A 134 12.17 7.63 -19.04
C GLY A 134 12.66 6.24 -19.45
N LYS A 135 13.37 5.54 -18.59
CA LYS A 135 13.88 4.18 -18.83
C LYS A 135 14.22 3.46 -17.53
N GLY A 136 14.19 2.15 -17.53
CA GLY A 136 14.56 1.31 -16.38
C GLY A 136 13.43 0.41 -15.94
N CYS A 137 13.59 -0.18 -14.76
CA CYS A 137 12.57 -1.00 -14.11
C CYS A 137 12.61 -0.80 -12.60
N VAL A 138 11.47 -1.04 -11.95
CA VAL A 138 11.33 -1.01 -10.49
C VAL A 138 10.36 -2.10 -10.06
N GLN A 139 10.69 -2.80 -9.01
CA GLN A 139 9.78 -3.75 -8.38
C GLN A 139 8.87 -3.02 -7.41
N VAL A 140 7.58 -3.25 -7.51
CA VAL A 140 6.54 -2.71 -6.64
C VAL A 140 5.89 -3.84 -5.83
N GLY A 141 4.98 -3.50 -4.94
CA GLY A 141 4.32 -4.52 -4.09
C GLY A 141 3.62 -5.62 -4.89
N GLY A 142 3.51 -6.81 -4.28
CA GLY A 142 2.83 -7.96 -4.90
C GLY A 142 3.67 -8.71 -5.95
N GLY A 143 4.99 -8.48 -6.03
CA GLY A 143 5.84 -9.12 -7.03
C GLY A 143 5.74 -8.49 -8.42
N VAL A 144 5.00 -7.40 -8.55
CA VAL A 144 4.80 -6.69 -9.81
C VAL A 144 6.05 -5.89 -10.17
N THR A 145 6.53 -6.01 -11.41
CA THR A 145 7.65 -5.23 -11.93
C THR A 145 7.13 -4.22 -12.96
N ALA A 146 7.34 -2.93 -12.69
CA ALA A 146 7.08 -1.86 -13.63
C ALA A 146 8.34 -1.55 -14.44
N ARG A 147 8.22 -1.40 -15.74
CA ARG A 147 9.33 -1.09 -16.64
C ARG A 147 8.94 0.03 -17.61
N VAL A 148 9.83 0.99 -17.84
CA VAL A 148 9.68 1.97 -18.90
C VAL A 148 10.67 1.66 -20.02
N ARG A 149 10.12 1.44 -21.21
CA ARG A 149 10.89 1.14 -22.41
C ARG A 149 10.25 1.82 -23.63
N ARG A 150 11.04 2.55 -24.43
CA ARG A 150 10.57 3.24 -25.65
C ARG A 150 9.35 4.14 -25.44
N GLY A 151 9.28 4.80 -24.26
CA GLY A 151 8.17 5.69 -23.93
C GLY A 151 6.88 4.99 -23.48
N VAL A 152 6.92 3.69 -23.24
CA VAL A 152 5.81 2.90 -22.74
C VAL A 152 6.12 2.40 -21.32
N LEU A 153 5.19 2.58 -20.42
CA LEU A 153 5.18 1.93 -19.11
C LEU A 153 4.52 0.56 -19.30
N GLU A 154 5.27 -0.49 -19.10
CA GLU A 154 4.86 -1.88 -19.28
C GLU A 154 5.07 -2.67 -17.98
N PHE A 155 4.28 -3.72 -17.82
CA PHE A 155 4.35 -4.64 -16.69
C PHE A 155 4.60 -6.04 -17.25
N PRO A 156 5.88 -6.39 -17.47
CA PRO A 156 6.19 -7.72 -17.95
C PRO A 156 5.69 -8.72 -16.92
N GLN A 157 4.77 -9.59 -17.32
CA GLN A 157 4.59 -10.83 -16.56
C GLN A 157 5.95 -11.52 -16.64
N GLU A 158 6.56 -11.75 -15.50
CA GLU A 158 7.69 -12.64 -15.47
C GLU A 158 7.15 -13.98 -16.00
N ASP A 159 7.42 -14.25 -17.27
CA ASP A 159 7.47 -15.64 -17.71
C ASP A 159 8.33 -16.31 -16.67
N ALA A 160 7.73 -17.23 -15.91
CA ALA A 160 8.26 -17.83 -14.69
C ALA A 160 9.78 -17.82 -14.76
N VAL A 161 10.38 -16.89 -14.03
CA VAL A 161 11.85 -16.72 -14.03
C VAL A 161 12.38 -18.13 -14.09
N ALA A 162 13.09 -18.43 -15.17
CA ALA A 162 13.64 -19.76 -15.33
C ALA A 162 14.25 -20.06 -13.97
N GLN A 163 13.57 -20.92 -13.22
CA GLN A 163 13.90 -21.17 -11.82
C GLN A 163 15.35 -21.44 -11.85
N THR A 164 16.14 -20.49 -11.32
CA THR A 164 17.58 -20.73 -11.20
C THR A 164 17.63 -22.10 -10.57
N PRO A 165 18.13 -23.13 -11.29
CA PRO A 165 18.02 -24.50 -10.79
C PRO A 165 18.49 -24.44 -9.36
N PRO A 166 17.75 -25.03 -8.39
CA PRO A 166 18.09 -24.90 -7.00
C PRO A 166 19.57 -25.17 -6.88
N LEU A 167 20.30 -24.21 -6.33
CA LEU A 167 21.74 -24.33 -6.17
C LEU A 167 21.95 -25.73 -5.58
N ALA A 168 22.59 -26.61 -6.32
CA ALA A 168 22.83 -27.96 -5.81
C ALA A 168 23.67 -27.77 -4.55
N VAL A 169 23.02 -27.83 -3.39
CA VAL A 169 23.67 -27.71 -2.09
C VAL A 169 24.49 -28.96 -1.94
N GLN A 170 25.74 -28.92 -2.40
CA GLN A 170 26.70 -29.94 -2.01
C GLN A 170 27.01 -29.73 -0.54
N PRO A 171 26.94 -30.77 0.29
CA PRO A 171 27.34 -30.65 1.68
C PRO A 171 28.77 -30.11 1.73
N LEU A 172 28.92 -28.93 2.38
CA LEU A 172 30.25 -28.37 2.63
C LEU A 172 30.99 -29.30 3.59
N GLU A 173 32.00 -29.99 3.09
CA GLU A 173 32.90 -30.73 3.96
C GLU A 173 33.81 -29.72 4.70
N TRP A 174 33.70 -29.72 6.02
CA TRP A 174 34.52 -28.94 6.94
C TRP A 174 35.95 -29.53 6.92
N PRO A 175 37.07 -28.74 6.85
CA PRO A 175 37.19 -27.27 7.07
C PRO A 175 37.57 -26.43 5.83
N GLU A 176 37.32 -26.89 4.62
CA GLU A 176 37.84 -26.23 3.43
C GLU A 176 37.00 -25.04 2.95
N ALA A 177 37.67 -23.96 2.49
CA ALA A 177 37.00 -22.87 1.81
C ALA A 177 36.53 -23.33 0.43
N GLN A 178 35.24 -23.08 0.11
CA GLN A 178 34.68 -23.45 -1.18
C GLN A 178 34.28 -22.22 -1.98
N VAL A 179 34.49 -22.27 -3.29
CA VAL A 179 34.12 -21.25 -4.24
C VAL A 179 33.02 -21.79 -5.16
N PHE A 180 31.86 -21.14 -5.12
CA PHE A 180 30.75 -21.46 -6.02
C PHE A 180 30.71 -20.44 -7.16
N ALA A 181 30.69 -20.94 -8.39
CA ALA A 181 30.53 -20.10 -9.57
C ALA A 181 29.15 -20.32 -10.20
N TRP A 182 28.46 -19.24 -10.56
CA TRP A 182 27.21 -19.26 -11.32
C TRP A 182 27.29 -18.27 -12.47
N ALA A 183 26.31 -18.27 -13.36
CA ALA A 183 26.31 -17.42 -14.57
C ALA A 183 26.45 -15.91 -14.29
N GLY A 184 26.16 -15.44 -13.06
CA GLY A 184 26.26 -14.05 -12.63
C GLY A 184 27.51 -13.69 -11.80
N GLY A 185 28.38 -14.64 -11.43
CA GLY A 185 29.57 -14.34 -10.61
C GLY A 185 30.16 -15.51 -9.86
N ARG A 186 30.93 -15.20 -8.83
CA ARG A 186 31.55 -16.19 -7.91
C ARG A 186 31.26 -15.79 -6.46
N LEU A 187 30.86 -16.76 -5.65
CA LEU A 187 30.75 -16.62 -4.20
C LEU A 187 31.81 -17.51 -3.54
N ALA A 188 32.66 -16.88 -2.72
CA ALA A 188 33.63 -17.57 -1.91
C ALA A 188 33.17 -17.57 -0.45
N PHE A 189 33.11 -18.73 0.18
CA PHE A 189 32.81 -18.87 1.61
C PHE A 189 34.09 -19.35 2.30
N SER A 190 34.46 -18.62 3.37
CA SER A 190 35.49 -19.04 4.31
C SER A 190 34.88 -19.15 5.70
N PHE A 191 35.27 -20.17 6.43
CA PHE A 191 34.80 -20.36 7.81
C PHE A 191 35.84 -19.82 8.77
N VAL A 192 35.33 -19.02 9.73
CA VAL A 192 36.14 -18.51 10.84
C VAL A 192 35.73 -19.26 12.10
N TYR A 193 36.69 -19.84 12.82
CA TYR A 193 36.41 -20.51 14.07
C TYR A 193 35.87 -19.53 15.11
N LYS A 194 34.88 -19.96 15.90
CA LYS A 194 34.27 -19.15 16.98
C LYS A 194 35.27 -18.57 17.97
N LYS A 195 36.47 -19.15 18.05
CA LYS A 195 37.58 -18.65 18.88
C LYS A 195 38.19 -17.34 18.39
N ASP A 196 38.01 -17.03 17.09
CA ASP A 196 38.57 -15.84 16.47
C ASP A 196 37.65 -14.63 16.56
N PHE A 197 36.44 -14.80 17.09
CA PHE A 197 35.54 -13.68 17.41
C PHE A 197 35.96 -13.07 18.74
N VAL A 198 36.75 -12.01 18.68
CA VAL A 198 36.96 -11.09 19.82
C VAL A 198 35.67 -10.31 19.97
N LYS A 199 35.02 -10.40 21.15
CA LYS A 199 33.95 -9.47 21.49
C LYS A 199 34.53 -8.08 21.52
N ILE A 200 34.15 -7.25 20.54
CA ILE A 200 34.30 -5.81 20.61
C ILE A 200 33.15 -5.24 21.43
#